data_8ea0945d1950ae00ed044f0c15dedb53
#
_entry.id   8ea0945d1950ae00ed044f0c15dedb53
#
_cell.length_a   1.000
_cell.length_b   1.000
_cell.length_c   1.000
_cell.angle_alpha   90.00
_cell.angle_beta   90.00
_cell.angle_gamma   90.00
#
_symmetry.space_group_name_H-M   'P 1'
#
loop_
_entity.id
_entity.type
_entity.pdbx_description
1 polymer ?
#
loop_
_entity_poly.entity_id
_entity_poly.type
_entity_poly.pdbx_seq_one_letter_code
_entity_poly.pdbx_strand_id
1 'polypeptide(L)'
;EGYIDYDDLERLATIVKPKLIICGASAYPRDIDYQRFREIADINDSYLLCDMAHISGLVATQELSNPFEFCDVVTTTTHKTLRGPRAGLIFFKKEFESRINESVFPGVQGGPHQNAIGAVATQMLEVQSQEFKEYIQQVKKNAKVLAEELINLGYKISTNGTENHIVLCYTKDKGVTGSKIEKIC
;
A
#
# COMPACT_ATOMS: atom_id res chain seq x y z
N GLU A 1 -9.62 -7.40 -15.51
CA GLU A 1 -10.49 -6.26 -15.25
C GLU A 1 -10.20 -5.58 -13.90
N GLY A 2 -9.09 -4.83 -13.83
CA GLY A 2 -8.65 -4.10 -12.64
C GLY A 2 -7.66 -4.85 -11.75
N TYR A 3 -7.30 -6.08 -12.07
CA TYR A 3 -6.20 -6.80 -11.45
C TYR A 3 -4.85 -6.41 -12.06
N ILE A 4 -3.78 -6.56 -11.29
CA ILE A 4 -2.41 -6.45 -11.80
C ILE A 4 -2.18 -7.60 -12.79
N ASP A 5 -1.69 -7.26 -13.99
CA ASP A 5 -1.29 -8.24 -15.00
C ASP A 5 0.21 -8.54 -14.82
N TYR A 6 0.49 -9.60 -14.06
CA TYR A 6 1.86 -10.01 -13.75
C TYR A 6 2.62 -10.52 -14.97
N ASP A 7 1.94 -11.12 -15.95
CA ASP A 7 2.58 -11.62 -17.17
C ASP A 7 3.00 -10.45 -18.07
N ASP A 8 2.16 -9.43 -18.20
CA ASP A 8 2.52 -8.22 -18.90
C ASP A 8 3.60 -7.42 -18.18
N LEU A 9 3.58 -7.40 -16.83
CA LEU A 9 4.63 -6.81 -16.01
C LEU A 9 5.99 -7.47 -16.28
N GLU A 10 6.05 -8.82 -16.30
CA GLU A 10 7.28 -9.56 -16.60
C GLU A 10 7.78 -9.26 -18.02
N ARG A 11 6.87 -9.31 -18.99
CA ARG A 11 7.18 -8.98 -20.38
C ARG A 11 7.76 -7.56 -20.52
N LEU A 12 7.15 -6.58 -19.88
CA LEU A 12 7.60 -5.20 -19.90
C LEU A 12 8.94 -5.02 -19.17
N ALA A 13 9.11 -5.63 -17.99
CA ALA A 13 10.36 -5.58 -17.24
C ALA A 13 11.53 -6.17 -18.04
N THR A 14 11.31 -7.27 -18.77
CA THR A 14 12.33 -7.89 -19.62
C THR A 14 12.76 -6.98 -20.79
N ILE A 15 11.83 -6.19 -21.33
CA ILE A 15 12.13 -5.22 -22.41
C ILE A 15 12.84 -3.99 -21.86
N VAL A 16 12.31 -3.39 -20.77
CA VAL A 16 12.77 -2.12 -20.21
C VAL A 16 14.05 -2.28 -19.38
N LYS A 17 14.21 -3.46 -18.72
CA LYS A 17 15.31 -3.77 -17.80
C LYS A 17 15.49 -2.67 -16.73
N PRO A 18 14.47 -2.39 -15.91
CA PRO A 18 14.53 -1.35 -14.91
C PRO A 18 15.58 -1.69 -13.85
N LYS A 19 16.21 -0.69 -13.24
CA LYS A 19 17.08 -0.90 -12.07
C LYS A 19 16.28 -1.06 -10.78
N LEU A 20 15.05 -0.58 -10.75
CA LEU A 20 14.15 -0.63 -9.62
C LEU A 20 12.73 -0.90 -10.12
N ILE A 21 12.07 -1.89 -9.55
CA ILE A 21 10.64 -2.12 -9.69
C ILE A 21 9.97 -1.61 -8.42
N ILE A 22 8.91 -0.83 -8.57
CA ILE A 22 8.11 -0.30 -7.46
C ILE A 22 6.75 -0.98 -7.49
N CYS A 23 6.38 -1.64 -6.40
CA CYS A 23 5.04 -2.15 -6.15
C CYS A 23 4.36 -1.35 -5.04
N GLY A 24 3.05 -1.47 -4.97
CA GLY A 24 2.22 -0.68 -4.05
C GLY A 24 1.27 0.24 -4.81
N ALA A 25 0.19 0.61 -4.18
CA ALA A 25 -0.85 1.42 -4.82
C ALA A 25 -1.65 2.22 -3.79
N SER A 26 -2.15 3.39 -4.23
CA SER A 26 -3.11 4.19 -3.45
C SER A 26 -4.55 3.71 -3.60
N ALA A 27 -4.86 3.03 -4.71
CA ALA A 27 -6.22 2.67 -5.07
C ALA A 27 -6.27 1.29 -5.75
N TYR A 28 -5.85 0.27 -5.04
CA TYR A 28 -5.94 -1.12 -5.47
C TYR A 28 -6.66 -1.96 -4.40
N PRO A 29 -7.80 -2.57 -4.71
CA PRO A 29 -8.67 -3.21 -3.71
C PRO A 29 -8.31 -4.66 -3.42
N ARG A 30 -7.21 -5.18 -3.93
CA ARG A 30 -6.76 -6.56 -3.74
C ARG A 30 -5.42 -6.63 -3.03
N ASP A 31 -5.08 -7.81 -2.56
CA ASP A 31 -3.75 -8.08 -2.05
C ASP A 31 -2.72 -8.12 -3.19
N ILE A 32 -1.46 -7.93 -2.87
CA ILE A 32 -0.35 -7.91 -3.84
C ILE A 32 0.45 -9.19 -3.69
N ASP A 33 0.69 -9.87 -4.81
CA ASP A 33 1.60 -11.02 -4.87
C ASP A 33 3.05 -10.52 -4.91
N TYR A 34 3.62 -10.29 -3.73
CA TYR A 34 5.01 -9.85 -3.60
C TYR A 34 6.03 -10.89 -4.06
N GLN A 35 5.68 -12.18 -3.95
CA GLN A 35 6.54 -13.25 -4.44
C GLN A 35 6.70 -13.14 -5.96
N ARG A 36 5.60 -12.95 -6.68
CA ARG A 36 5.64 -12.79 -8.13
C ARG A 36 6.40 -11.53 -8.56
N PHE A 37 6.24 -10.42 -7.83
CA PHE A 37 7.08 -9.22 -8.03
C PHE A 37 8.57 -9.51 -7.82
N ARG A 38 8.93 -10.29 -6.78
CA ARG A 38 10.32 -10.66 -6.49
C ARG A 38 10.91 -11.50 -7.62
N GLU A 39 10.19 -12.51 -8.09
CA GLU A 39 10.61 -13.36 -9.22
C GLU A 39 10.90 -12.51 -10.47
N ILE A 40 10.00 -11.58 -10.81
CA ILE A 40 10.20 -10.67 -11.95
C ILE A 40 11.41 -9.76 -11.75
N ALA A 41 11.62 -9.25 -10.54
CA ALA A 41 12.76 -8.41 -10.25
C ALA A 41 14.09 -9.18 -10.33
N ASP A 42 14.13 -10.43 -9.86
CA ASP A 42 15.32 -11.28 -9.92
C ASP A 42 15.71 -11.63 -11.36
N ILE A 43 14.74 -11.97 -12.21
CA ILE A 43 14.98 -12.23 -13.64
C ILE A 43 15.67 -11.03 -14.33
N ASN A 44 15.37 -9.81 -13.87
CA ASN A 44 15.84 -8.57 -14.49
C ASN A 44 17.01 -7.90 -13.74
N ASP A 45 17.57 -8.52 -12.71
CA ASP A 45 18.61 -7.94 -11.83
C ASP A 45 18.17 -6.55 -11.31
N SER A 46 16.91 -6.46 -10.87
CA SER A 46 16.27 -5.25 -10.38
C SER A 46 16.10 -5.28 -8.86
N TYR A 47 16.25 -4.13 -8.22
CA TYR A 47 15.77 -3.96 -6.85
C TYR A 47 14.23 -3.92 -6.82
N LEU A 48 13.65 -4.35 -5.71
CA LEU A 48 12.21 -4.29 -5.47
C LEU A 48 11.91 -3.38 -4.28
N LEU A 49 11.12 -2.32 -4.51
CA LEU A 49 10.60 -1.43 -3.48
C LEU A 49 9.08 -1.59 -3.37
N CYS A 50 8.60 -1.76 -2.16
CA CYS A 50 7.16 -1.71 -1.89
C CYS A 50 6.80 -0.40 -1.16
N ASP A 51 5.86 0.37 -1.70
CA ASP A 51 5.19 1.42 -0.95
C ASP A 51 3.85 0.90 -0.42
N MET A 52 3.84 0.54 0.87
CA MET A 52 2.66 0.00 1.54
C MET A 52 1.83 1.07 2.26
N ALA A 53 2.03 2.34 1.94
CA ALA A 53 1.47 3.48 2.68
C ALA A 53 -0.04 3.36 2.96
N HIS A 54 -0.84 2.90 1.99
CA HIS A 54 -2.28 2.77 2.14
C HIS A 54 -2.71 1.55 2.98
N ILE A 55 -1.94 0.49 2.94
CA ILE A 55 -2.31 -0.81 3.54
C ILE A 55 -1.48 -1.18 4.76
N SER A 56 -0.60 -0.30 5.23
CA SER A 56 0.37 -0.60 6.30
C SER A 56 -0.26 -1.08 7.61
N GLY A 57 -1.43 -0.57 7.99
CA GLY A 57 -2.16 -1.07 9.15
C GLY A 57 -2.64 -2.52 8.98
N LEU A 58 -3.05 -2.89 7.76
CA LEU A 58 -3.48 -4.25 7.44
C LEU A 58 -2.28 -5.22 7.40
N VAL A 59 -1.14 -4.77 6.86
CA VAL A 59 0.10 -5.55 6.87
C VAL A 59 0.59 -5.76 8.30
N ALA A 60 0.61 -4.72 9.13
CA ALA A 60 1.06 -4.79 10.53
C ALA A 60 0.22 -5.75 11.38
N THR A 61 -1.06 -5.91 11.07
CA THR A 61 -1.98 -6.83 11.76
C THR A 61 -2.07 -8.21 11.11
N GLN A 62 -1.28 -8.47 10.08
CA GLN A 62 -1.27 -9.72 9.30
C GLN A 62 -2.61 -10.00 8.57
N GLU A 63 -3.34 -8.95 8.21
CA GLU A 63 -4.57 -9.03 7.45
C GLU A 63 -4.36 -8.96 5.93
N LEU A 64 -3.13 -8.66 5.49
CA LEU A 64 -2.64 -8.71 4.12
C LEU A 64 -1.21 -9.27 4.09
N SER A 65 -0.76 -9.65 2.90
CA SER A 65 0.56 -10.22 2.65
C SER A 65 1.71 -9.32 3.12
N ASN A 66 2.78 -9.94 3.57
CA ASN A 66 3.96 -9.27 4.14
C ASN A 66 4.99 -8.91 3.04
N PRO A 67 5.23 -7.62 2.72
CA PRO A 67 6.24 -7.22 1.73
C PRO A 67 7.69 -7.40 2.20
N PHE A 68 7.94 -7.46 3.51
CA PHE A 68 9.31 -7.46 4.07
C PHE A 68 10.10 -8.72 3.73
N GLU A 69 9.43 -9.82 3.40
CA GLU A 69 10.09 -11.07 3.01
C GLU A 69 10.64 -11.02 1.57
N PHE A 70 10.09 -10.15 0.74
CA PHE A 70 10.36 -10.14 -0.69
C PHE A 70 11.07 -8.86 -1.17
N CYS A 71 10.83 -7.73 -0.49
CA CYS A 71 11.30 -6.43 -0.96
C CYS A 71 12.66 -6.04 -0.37
N ASP A 72 13.44 -5.30 -1.15
CA ASP A 72 14.73 -4.75 -0.72
C ASP A 72 14.53 -3.49 0.13
N VAL A 73 13.51 -2.71 -0.22
CA VAL A 73 13.10 -1.49 0.47
C VAL A 73 11.58 -1.50 0.64
N VAL A 74 11.10 -1.10 1.80
CA VAL A 74 9.66 -0.90 2.06
C VAL A 74 9.45 0.52 2.59
N THR A 75 8.54 1.26 1.98
CA THR A 75 8.17 2.59 2.44
C THR A 75 6.73 2.62 2.94
N THR A 76 6.45 3.50 3.88
CA THR A 76 5.09 3.76 4.33
C THR A 76 4.92 5.16 4.88
N THR A 77 3.68 5.62 4.90
CA THR A 77 3.24 6.73 5.73
C THR A 77 2.66 6.19 7.04
N THR A 78 2.70 7.00 8.09
CA THR A 78 2.17 6.61 9.41
C THR A 78 0.74 7.09 9.69
N HIS A 79 0.19 7.97 8.83
CA HIS A 79 -1.07 8.68 9.06
C HIS A 79 -2.28 8.15 8.27
N LYS A 80 -2.16 6.98 7.63
CA LYS A 80 -3.27 6.31 6.92
C LYS A 80 -3.82 5.17 7.80
N THR A 81 -3.79 3.95 7.31
CA THR A 81 -4.32 2.79 8.06
C THR A 81 -3.56 2.48 9.35
N LEU A 82 -2.31 2.95 9.51
CA LEU A 82 -1.60 2.90 10.81
C LEU A 82 -2.16 3.87 11.85
N ARG A 83 -2.98 4.84 11.44
CA ARG A 83 -3.69 5.76 12.35
C ARG A 83 -2.77 6.64 13.22
N GLY A 84 -1.55 6.91 12.76
CA GLY A 84 -0.54 7.69 13.47
C GLY A 84 -0.44 9.16 13.01
N PRO A 85 0.56 9.89 13.50
CA PRO A 85 0.84 11.26 13.06
C PRO A 85 1.36 11.27 11.62
N ARG A 86 1.41 12.46 11.00
CA ARG A 86 2.01 12.64 9.67
C ARG A 86 3.51 12.45 9.73
N ALA A 87 3.96 11.33 9.19
CA ALA A 87 5.37 11.00 8.99
C ALA A 87 5.50 9.93 7.89
N GLY A 88 6.72 9.67 7.47
CA GLY A 88 7.10 8.58 6.60
C GLY A 88 8.17 7.70 7.25
N LEU A 89 8.15 6.42 6.93
CA LEU A 89 9.16 5.46 7.35
C LEU A 89 9.74 4.78 6.12
N ILE A 90 11.05 4.52 6.16
CA ILE A 90 11.77 3.75 5.16
C ILE A 90 12.42 2.58 5.89
N PHE A 91 12.06 1.36 5.49
CA PHE A 91 12.69 0.12 5.93
C PHE A 91 13.53 -0.41 4.78
N PHE A 92 14.72 -0.91 5.08
CA PHE A 92 15.63 -1.39 4.04
C PHE A 92 16.57 -2.46 4.57
N LYS A 93 17.11 -3.30 3.66
CA LYS A 93 18.17 -4.25 4.00
C LYS A 93 19.44 -3.49 4.39
N LYS A 94 20.20 -4.03 5.35
CA LYS A 94 21.35 -3.35 5.95
C LYS A 94 22.40 -2.84 4.94
N GLU A 95 22.52 -3.50 3.82
CA GLU A 95 23.43 -3.11 2.73
C GLU A 95 23.13 -1.73 2.12
N PHE A 96 21.90 -1.22 2.28
CA PHE A 96 21.48 0.10 1.79
C PHE A 96 21.61 1.22 2.83
N GLU A 97 22.04 0.90 4.06
CA GLU A 97 21.97 1.83 5.21
C GLU A 97 22.65 3.17 4.94
N SER A 98 23.94 3.16 4.56
CA SER A 98 24.68 4.41 4.31
C SER A 98 24.03 5.23 3.19
N ARG A 99 23.72 4.58 2.07
CA ARG A 99 23.19 5.24 0.88
C ARG A 99 21.80 5.88 1.13
N ILE A 100 20.92 5.17 1.83
CA ILE A 100 19.57 5.69 2.14
C ILE A 100 19.66 6.78 3.20
N ASN A 101 20.41 6.56 4.29
CA ASN A 101 20.52 7.56 5.35
C ASN A 101 21.14 8.87 4.84
N GLU A 102 22.21 8.82 4.05
CA GLU A 102 22.82 10.00 3.45
C GLU A 102 21.93 10.70 2.44
N SER A 103 21.13 9.92 1.69
CA SER A 103 20.15 10.49 0.77
C SER A 103 19.00 11.18 1.50
N VAL A 104 18.57 10.65 2.64
CA VAL A 104 17.55 11.31 3.48
C VAL A 104 18.16 12.53 4.16
N PHE A 105 19.24 12.37 4.90
CA PHE A 105 19.92 13.48 5.60
C PHE A 105 21.42 13.41 5.36
N PRO A 106 22.05 14.48 4.83
CA PRO A 106 21.45 15.78 4.52
C PRO A 106 20.87 15.94 3.11
N GLY A 107 20.71 14.83 2.35
CA GLY A 107 20.37 14.89 0.92
C GLY A 107 19.07 15.62 0.61
N VAL A 108 17.94 15.23 1.19
CA VAL A 108 16.61 15.77 0.87
C VAL A 108 15.86 16.29 2.11
N GLN A 109 16.30 15.97 3.32
CA GLN A 109 15.67 16.37 4.59
C GLN A 109 16.66 17.12 5.48
N GLY A 110 16.12 17.85 6.45
CA GLY A 110 16.86 18.49 7.54
C GLY A 110 16.57 17.82 8.88
N GLY A 111 16.63 18.59 9.97
CA GLY A 111 16.31 18.11 11.31
C GLY A 111 14.87 17.61 11.40
N PRO A 112 14.62 16.42 11.96
CA PRO A 112 13.29 15.84 12.05
C PRO A 112 12.44 16.52 13.13
N HIS A 113 11.11 16.41 12.99
CA HIS A 113 10.17 16.83 14.03
C HIS A 113 10.12 15.78 15.14
N GLN A 114 10.77 16.04 16.27
CA GLN A 114 10.90 15.10 17.39
C GLN A 114 9.55 14.72 18.01
N ASN A 115 8.60 15.67 18.06
CA ASN A 115 7.22 15.40 18.49
C ASN A 115 6.52 14.36 17.59
N ALA A 116 6.73 14.42 16.28
CA ALA A 116 6.19 13.41 15.35
C ALA A 116 6.82 12.04 15.59
N ILE A 117 8.13 11.97 15.81
CA ILE A 117 8.83 10.71 16.15
C ILE A 117 8.28 10.10 17.44
N GLY A 118 8.12 10.91 18.51
CA GLY A 118 7.52 10.41 19.77
C GLY A 118 6.09 9.91 19.58
N ALA A 119 5.28 10.63 18.79
CA ALA A 119 3.91 10.21 18.48
C ALA A 119 3.87 8.93 17.62
N VAL A 120 4.81 8.75 16.66
CA VAL A 120 4.95 7.49 15.91
C VAL A 120 5.28 6.34 16.84
N ALA A 121 6.22 6.52 17.78
CA ALA A 121 6.59 5.47 18.74
C ALA A 121 5.38 5.03 19.58
N THR A 122 4.58 5.98 20.08
CA THR A 122 3.34 5.69 20.81
C THR A 122 2.36 4.90 19.94
N GLN A 123 2.15 5.34 18.69
CA GLN A 123 1.25 4.64 17.77
C GLN A 123 1.72 3.22 17.46
N MET A 124 3.03 2.98 17.35
CA MET A 124 3.55 1.62 17.11
C MET A 124 3.29 0.68 18.29
N LEU A 125 3.18 1.18 19.51
CA LEU A 125 2.72 0.38 20.65
C LEU A 125 1.23 0.05 20.54
N GLU A 126 0.39 1.01 20.14
CA GLU A 126 -1.04 0.77 19.90
C GLU A 126 -1.28 -0.26 18.78
N VAL A 127 -0.52 -0.18 17.69
CA VAL A 127 -0.61 -1.12 16.54
C VAL A 127 -0.38 -2.58 16.96
N GLN A 128 0.39 -2.83 18.03
CA GLN A 128 0.65 -4.16 18.56
C GLN A 128 -0.47 -4.69 19.44
N SER A 129 -1.46 -3.86 19.79
CA SER A 129 -2.56 -4.26 20.65
C SER A 129 -3.59 -5.15 19.95
N GLN A 130 -4.31 -5.93 20.74
CA GLN A 130 -5.42 -6.75 20.24
C GLN A 130 -6.56 -5.86 19.72
N GLU A 131 -6.81 -4.74 20.40
CA GLU A 131 -7.83 -3.76 20.01
C GLU A 131 -7.57 -3.18 18.62
N PHE A 132 -6.32 -2.90 18.30
CA PHE A 132 -5.97 -2.40 16.96
C PHE A 132 -6.19 -3.48 15.88
N LYS A 133 -5.88 -4.73 16.16
CA LYS A 133 -6.16 -5.85 15.26
C LYS A 133 -7.66 -6.00 14.99
N GLU A 134 -8.47 -5.98 16.04
CA GLU A 134 -9.93 -6.03 15.91
C GLU A 134 -10.49 -4.84 15.12
N TYR A 135 -9.95 -3.64 15.34
CA TYR A 135 -10.28 -2.46 14.56
C TYR A 135 -10.01 -2.66 13.06
N ILE A 136 -8.83 -3.16 12.68
CA ILE A 136 -8.48 -3.40 11.28
C ILE A 136 -9.38 -4.49 10.65
N GLN A 137 -9.68 -5.55 11.38
CA GLN A 137 -10.62 -6.58 10.94
C GLN A 137 -12.01 -6.01 10.68
N GLN A 138 -12.47 -5.12 11.56
CA GLN A 138 -13.75 -4.43 11.36
C GLN A 138 -13.72 -3.50 10.13
N VAL A 139 -12.61 -2.80 9.88
CA VAL A 139 -12.42 -1.98 8.68
C VAL A 139 -12.57 -2.81 7.41
N LYS A 140 -11.91 -3.99 7.33
CA LYS A 140 -12.04 -4.90 6.18
C LYS A 140 -13.48 -5.39 6.01
N LYS A 141 -14.12 -5.78 7.09
CA LYS A 141 -15.51 -6.25 7.09
C LYS A 141 -16.45 -5.16 6.57
N ASN A 142 -16.29 -3.93 7.03
CA ASN A 142 -17.11 -2.80 6.59
C ASN A 142 -16.90 -2.52 5.08
N ALA A 143 -15.68 -2.53 4.60
CA ALA A 143 -15.37 -2.34 3.19
C ALA A 143 -16.00 -3.43 2.31
N LYS A 144 -15.92 -4.68 2.77
CA LYS A 144 -16.53 -5.82 2.06
C LYS A 144 -18.05 -5.66 1.95
N VAL A 145 -18.73 -5.35 3.05
CA VAL A 145 -20.20 -5.12 3.07
C VAL A 145 -20.56 -3.96 2.16
N LEU A 146 -19.81 -2.85 2.21
CA LEU A 146 -20.05 -1.71 1.32
C LEU A 146 -19.92 -2.11 -0.16
N ALA A 147 -18.88 -2.88 -0.52
CA ALA A 147 -18.71 -3.33 -1.89
C ALA A 147 -19.86 -4.25 -2.35
N GLU A 148 -20.29 -5.18 -1.50
CA GLU A 148 -21.39 -6.10 -1.76
C GLU A 148 -22.72 -5.33 -1.96
N GLU A 149 -23.02 -4.37 -1.10
CA GLU A 149 -24.24 -3.55 -1.23
C GLU A 149 -24.22 -2.67 -2.48
N LEU A 150 -23.09 -2.10 -2.84
CA LEU A 150 -22.98 -1.35 -4.09
C LEU A 150 -23.20 -2.26 -5.32
N ILE A 151 -22.70 -3.50 -5.29
CA ILE A 151 -22.96 -4.48 -6.36
C ILE A 151 -24.46 -4.81 -6.42
N ASN A 152 -25.11 -5.06 -5.26
CA ASN A 152 -26.54 -5.36 -5.19
C ASN A 152 -27.40 -4.21 -5.76
N LEU A 153 -26.94 -2.96 -5.57
CA LEU A 153 -27.56 -1.76 -6.13
C LEU A 153 -27.22 -1.52 -7.62
N GLY A 154 -26.52 -2.46 -8.25
CA GLY A 154 -26.20 -2.40 -9.68
C GLY A 154 -25.03 -1.48 -10.03
N TYR A 155 -24.15 -1.18 -9.09
CA TYR A 155 -22.88 -0.52 -9.38
C TYR A 155 -21.81 -1.53 -9.77
N LYS A 156 -20.97 -1.18 -10.72
CA LYS A 156 -19.80 -1.98 -11.11
C LYS A 156 -18.63 -1.64 -10.20
N ILE A 157 -18.14 -2.63 -9.46
CA ILE A 157 -16.99 -2.50 -8.56
C ILE A 157 -15.77 -3.11 -9.25
N SER A 158 -14.62 -2.41 -9.18
CA SER A 158 -13.35 -2.93 -9.71
C SER A 158 -13.00 -4.24 -9.02
N THR A 159 -12.49 -5.20 -9.80
CA THR A 159 -12.19 -6.56 -9.35
C THR A 159 -13.37 -7.33 -8.73
N ASN A 160 -14.58 -6.81 -8.86
CA ASN A 160 -15.79 -7.38 -8.29
C ASN A 160 -15.74 -7.57 -6.76
N GLY A 161 -15.15 -6.62 -6.05
CA GLY A 161 -15.07 -6.64 -4.58
C GLY A 161 -13.79 -6.02 -4.01
N THR A 162 -13.50 -6.34 -2.76
CA THR A 162 -12.30 -5.86 -2.07
C THR A 162 -11.77 -6.88 -1.06
N GLU A 163 -10.46 -6.86 -0.84
CA GLU A 163 -9.75 -7.62 0.19
C GLU A 163 -9.12 -6.71 1.25
N ASN A 164 -9.25 -5.38 1.08
CA ASN A 164 -8.71 -4.39 2.01
C ASN A 164 -9.77 -3.33 2.38
N HIS A 165 -9.36 -2.10 2.67
CA HIS A 165 -10.23 -0.98 3.04
C HIS A 165 -10.73 -0.14 1.86
N ILE A 166 -10.30 -0.47 0.63
CA ILE A 166 -10.56 0.33 -0.58
C ILE A 166 -11.70 -0.31 -1.37
N VAL A 167 -12.67 0.50 -1.76
CA VAL A 167 -13.75 0.12 -2.69
C VAL A 167 -13.69 1.03 -3.90
N LEU A 168 -13.43 0.47 -5.09
CA LEU A 168 -13.36 1.22 -6.34
C LEU A 168 -14.62 1.01 -7.16
N CYS A 169 -15.41 2.07 -7.32
CA CYS A 169 -16.66 2.06 -8.06
C CYS A 169 -16.49 2.70 -9.44
N TYR A 170 -16.91 2.00 -10.49
CA TYR A 170 -17.03 2.57 -11.84
C TYR A 170 -18.29 3.40 -11.95
N THR A 171 -18.14 4.69 -12.18
CA THR A 171 -19.27 5.63 -12.21
C THR A 171 -19.67 6.05 -13.61
N LYS A 172 -18.82 5.84 -14.62
CA LYS A 172 -19.08 6.19 -16.02
C LYS A 172 -20.33 5.49 -16.58
N ASP A 173 -20.54 4.24 -16.19
CA ASP A 173 -21.71 3.45 -16.62
C ASP A 173 -23.05 4.05 -16.12
N LYS A 174 -22.99 4.91 -15.10
CA LYS A 174 -24.14 5.69 -14.59
C LYS A 174 -24.22 7.11 -15.16
N GLY A 175 -23.40 7.42 -16.18
CA GLY A 175 -23.37 8.74 -16.80
C GLY A 175 -22.75 9.86 -15.94
N VAL A 176 -22.03 9.48 -14.86
CA VAL A 176 -21.41 10.43 -13.91
C VAL A 176 -19.92 10.18 -13.83
N THR A 177 -19.13 11.24 -13.83
CA THR A 177 -17.67 11.13 -13.61
C THR A 177 -17.35 11.10 -12.12
N GLY A 178 -16.25 10.44 -11.72
CA GLY A 178 -15.78 10.45 -10.34
C GLY A 178 -15.58 11.85 -9.79
N SER A 179 -15.05 12.78 -10.60
CA SER A 179 -14.89 14.19 -10.19
C SER A 179 -16.21 14.91 -9.88
N LYS A 180 -17.31 14.53 -10.53
CA LYS A 180 -18.63 15.08 -10.17
C LYS A 180 -19.11 14.53 -8.83
N ILE A 181 -18.95 13.23 -8.59
CA ILE A 181 -19.32 12.59 -7.33
C ILE A 181 -18.50 13.20 -6.19
N GLU A 182 -17.18 13.31 -6.33
CA GLU A 182 -16.29 13.93 -5.35
C GLU A 182 -16.73 15.34 -4.93
N LYS A 183 -17.28 16.13 -5.87
CA LYS A 183 -17.76 17.49 -5.58
C LYS A 183 -19.13 17.54 -4.92
N ILE A 184 -19.90 16.46 -5.00
CA ILE A 184 -21.27 16.39 -4.44
C ILE A 184 -21.23 15.81 -3.03
N CYS A 185 -20.32 14.88 -2.75
CA CYS A 185 -20.10 14.25 -1.44
C CYS A 185 -19.14 15.03 -0.58
#